data_0806a2837d7081ede142c1897592bd49
#
_entry.id   0806a2837d7081ede142c1897592bd49
#
_cell.length_a   1.000
_cell.length_b   1.000
_cell.length_c   1.000
_cell.angle_alpha   90.00
_cell.angle_beta   90.00
_cell.angle_gamma   90.00
#
_symmetry.space_group_name_H-M   'P 1'
#
loop_
_entity.id
_entity.type
_entity.pdbx_description
1 polymer ?
#
loop_
_entity_poly.entity_id
_entity_poly.type
_entity_poly.pdbx_seq_one_letter_code
_entity_poly.pdbx_strand_id
1 'polypeptide(L)'
;DFLRLAYNAKQKFCNKPEVDPLEFLGIINNKLELVEMSPVFLSRNVNEGFSGGEKKRNEILQMILLDSELAILDETDSGLDIDALKTISNGINAFMNKNKAIILITHYQRLLDYVRPTFVHVMQNGKIIKTGTAEFAQELELKGYEWLK
;
A
#
# COMPACT_ATOMS: atom_id res chain seq x y z
N ASP A 1 1.65 -4.97 -20.28
CA ASP A 1 2.02 -6.40 -20.05
C ASP A 1 2.60 -6.69 -18.67
N PHE A 2 3.40 -5.80 -18.05
CA PHE A 2 4.06 -6.06 -16.77
C PHE A 2 3.11 -6.58 -15.68
N LEU A 3 2.01 -5.87 -15.42
CA LEU A 3 1.05 -6.25 -14.36
C LEU A 3 0.37 -7.60 -14.66
N ARG A 4 0.04 -7.87 -15.95
CA ARG A 4 -0.57 -9.16 -16.32
C ARG A 4 0.39 -10.32 -16.14
N LEU A 5 1.65 -10.14 -16.51
CA LEU A 5 2.68 -11.16 -16.31
C LEU A 5 2.90 -11.47 -14.84
N ALA A 6 2.96 -10.44 -13.98
CA ALA A 6 3.08 -10.61 -12.53
C ALA A 6 1.84 -11.33 -11.94
N TYR A 7 0.64 -10.95 -12.37
CA TYR A 7 -0.60 -11.60 -11.98
C TYR A 7 -0.62 -13.08 -12.39
N ASN A 8 -0.30 -13.40 -13.65
CA ASN A 8 -0.27 -14.76 -14.15
C ASN A 8 0.81 -15.62 -13.48
N ALA A 9 1.97 -15.05 -13.17
CA ALA A 9 2.99 -15.76 -12.38
C ALA A 9 2.44 -16.19 -11.01
N LYS A 10 1.67 -15.32 -10.33
CA LYS A 10 0.98 -15.67 -9.09
C LYS A 10 -0.10 -16.73 -9.30
N GLN A 11 -0.93 -16.60 -10.34
CA GLN A 11 -1.96 -17.60 -10.65
C GLN A 11 -1.33 -18.98 -10.82
N LYS A 12 -0.26 -19.06 -11.59
CA LYS A 12 0.50 -20.29 -11.79
C LYS A 12 1.06 -20.88 -10.48
N PHE A 13 1.64 -20.02 -9.63
CA PHE A 13 2.13 -20.45 -8.30
C PHE A 13 1.01 -21.00 -7.43
N CYS A 14 -0.20 -20.45 -7.54
CA CYS A 14 -1.39 -20.91 -6.81
C CYS A 14 -2.14 -22.08 -7.48
N ASN A 15 -1.57 -22.70 -8.54
CA ASN A 15 -2.21 -23.74 -9.35
C ASN A 15 -3.56 -23.28 -9.95
N LYS A 16 -3.67 -22.01 -10.35
CA LYS A 16 -4.82 -21.44 -11.04
C LYS A 16 -4.47 -21.18 -12.51
N PRO A 17 -5.47 -21.15 -13.40
CA PRO A 17 -5.24 -20.85 -14.81
C PRO A 17 -4.73 -19.41 -15.00
N GLU A 18 -3.89 -19.24 -16.00
CA GLU A 18 -3.50 -17.91 -16.45
C GLU A 18 -4.67 -17.22 -17.16
N VAL A 19 -4.75 -15.89 -17.04
CA VAL A 19 -5.77 -15.09 -17.71
C VAL A 19 -5.23 -14.51 -19.02
N ASP A 20 -6.09 -14.45 -20.03
CA ASP A 20 -5.77 -13.79 -21.28
C ASP A 20 -5.77 -12.24 -21.14
N PRO A 21 -5.32 -11.49 -22.16
CA PRO A 21 -5.31 -10.03 -22.09
C PRO A 21 -6.67 -9.38 -21.86
N LEU A 22 -7.75 -9.95 -22.41
CA LEU A 22 -9.09 -9.38 -22.30
C LEU A 22 -9.68 -9.62 -20.90
N GLU A 23 -9.54 -10.83 -20.39
CA GLU A 23 -9.91 -11.17 -19.01
C GLU A 23 -9.16 -10.31 -18.01
N PHE A 24 -7.84 -10.12 -18.23
CA PHE A 24 -7.01 -9.28 -17.37
C PHE A 24 -7.48 -7.81 -17.36
N LEU A 25 -7.91 -7.26 -18.50
CA LEU A 25 -8.45 -5.90 -18.55
C LEU A 25 -9.70 -5.74 -17.67
N GLY A 26 -10.57 -6.73 -17.65
CA GLY A 26 -11.71 -6.74 -16.74
C GLY A 26 -11.31 -6.71 -15.27
N ILE A 27 -10.28 -7.49 -14.91
CA ILE A 27 -9.78 -7.57 -13.53
C ILE A 27 -9.12 -6.25 -13.10
N ILE A 28 -8.27 -5.67 -13.94
CA ILE A 28 -7.46 -4.50 -13.59
C ILE A 28 -8.30 -3.22 -13.52
N ASN A 29 -9.31 -3.06 -14.39
CA ASN A 29 -10.14 -1.86 -14.41
C ASN A 29 -10.83 -1.60 -13.06
N ASN A 30 -11.41 -2.63 -12.45
CA ASN A 30 -12.03 -2.52 -11.12
C ASN A 30 -11.02 -2.09 -10.03
N LYS A 31 -9.74 -2.43 -10.21
CA LYS A 31 -8.67 -2.09 -9.25
C LYS A 31 -8.09 -0.70 -9.50
N LEU A 32 -8.08 -0.24 -10.75
CA LEU A 32 -7.70 1.14 -11.10
C LEU A 32 -8.63 2.17 -10.44
N GLU A 33 -9.93 1.88 -10.36
CA GLU A 33 -10.92 2.74 -9.69
C GLU A 33 -10.59 2.93 -8.20
N LEU A 34 -10.15 1.87 -7.51
CA LEU A 34 -9.81 1.92 -6.08
C LEU A 34 -8.62 2.84 -5.78
N VAL A 35 -7.75 3.06 -6.74
CA VAL A 35 -6.57 3.92 -6.62
C VAL A 35 -6.67 5.19 -7.46
N GLU A 36 -7.86 5.48 -8.02
CA GLU A 36 -8.14 6.65 -8.85
C GLU A 36 -7.11 6.85 -9.98
N MET A 37 -6.74 5.75 -10.65
CA MET A 37 -5.84 5.77 -11.80
C MET A 37 -6.59 5.58 -13.10
N SER A 38 -6.28 6.43 -14.10
CA SER A 38 -6.82 6.28 -15.46
C SER A 38 -6.30 5.02 -16.15
N PRO A 39 -7.12 4.28 -16.91
CA PRO A 39 -6.67 3.15 -17.73
C PRO A 39 -5.53 3.48 -18.71
N VAL A 40 -5.34 4.74 -19.07
CA VAL A 40 -4.23 5.22 -19.91
C VAL A 40 -2.86 4.84 -19.31
N PHE A 41 -2.75 4.71 -18.00
CA PHE A 41 -1.51 4.27 -17.33
C PHE A 41 -1.10 2.84 -17.72
N LEU A 42 -2.04 1.99 -18.11
CA LEU A 42 -1.74 0.61 -18.54
C LEU A 42 -0.95 0.53 -19.85
N SER A 43 -1.01 1.57 -20.69
CA SER A 43 -0.28 1.66 -21.96
C SER A 43 1.12 2.27 -21.82
N ARG A 44 1.46 2.82 -20.64
CA ARG A 44 2.76 3.46 -20.36
C ARG A 44 3.74 2.46 -19.77
N ASN A 45 5.02 2.72 -19.95
CA ASN A 45 6.06 1.98 -19.23
C ASN A 45 5.95 2.25 -17.73
N VAL A 46 6.22 1.22 -16.92
CA VAL A 46 6.11 1.31 -15.46
C VAL A 46 7.01 2.42 -14.93
N ASN A 47 6.41 3.34 -14.19
CA ASN A 47 7.06 4.49 -13.56
C ASN A 47 7.69 5.53 -14.50
N GLU A 48 7.61 5.34 -15.83
CA GLU A 48 8.15 6.31 -16.79
C GLU A 48 7.22 7.52 -16.92
N GLY A 49 7.75 8.70 -16.57
CA GLY A 49 6.99 9.94 -16.58
C GLY A 49 5.83 9.99 -15.58
N PHE A 50 5.83 9.12 -14.54
CA PHE A 50 4.87 9.20 -13.45
C PHE A 50 5.30 10.28 -12.45
N SER A 51 4.34 11.06 -11.97
CA SER A 51 4.52 11.91 -10.80
C SER A 51 4.77 11.07 -9.53
N GLY A 52 5.21 11.69 -8.44
CA GLY A 52 5.39 10.99 -7.16
C GLY A 52 4.11 10.30 -6.68
N GLY A 53 2.98 11.02 -6.72
CA GLY A 53 1.68 10.46 -6.34
C GLY A 53 1.21 9.31 -7.25
N GLU A 54 1.42 9.42 -8.55
CA GLU A 54 1.08 8.34 -9.50
C GLU A 54 1.93 7.07 -9.26
N LYS A 55 3.22 7.22 -8.95
CA LYS A 55 4.07 6.08 -8.55
C LYS A 55 3.53 5.38 -7.32
N LYS A 56 3.15 6.14 -6.28
CA LYS A 56 2.60 5.57 -5.05
C LYS A 56 1.24 4.89 -5.27
N ARG A 57 0.36 5.48 -6.07
CA ARG A 57 -0.91 4.83 -6.47
C ARG A 57 -0.66 3.54 -7.24
N ASN A 58 0.36 3.51 -8.11
CA ASN A 58 0.76 2.29 -8.84
C ASN A 58 1.32 1.22 -7.90
N GLU A 59 2.05 1.58 -6.84
CA GLU A 59 2.50 0.63 -5.80
C GLU A 59 1.31 -0.02 -5.09
N ILE A 60 0.31 0.78 -4.70
CA ILE A 60 -0.92 0.25 -4.08
C ILE A 60 -1.74 -0.60 -5.07
N LEU A 61 -1.82 -0.19 -6.35
CA LEU A 61 -2.45 -1.00 -7.40
C LEU A 61 -1.81 -2.39 -7.50
N GLN A 62 -0.48 -2.46 -7.50
CA GLN A 62 0.26 -3.71 -7.54
C GLN A 62 -0.04 -4.57 -6.30
N MET A 63 -0.05 -3.98 -5.11
CA MET A 63 -0.41 -4.67 -3.86
C MET A 63 -1.81 -5.28 -3.94
N ILE A 64 -2.82 -4.50 -4.38
CA ILE A 64 -4.21 -4.97 -4.50
C ILE A 64 -4.34 -6.03 -5.60
N LEU A 65 -3.61 -5.88 -6.71
CA LEU A 65 -3.65 -6.82 -7.83
C LEU A 65 -3.03 -8.17 -7.46
N LEU A 66 -1.85 -8.13 -6.84
CA LEU A 66 -1.13 -9.34 -6.43
C LEU A 66 -1.77 -10.02 -5.23
N ASP A 67 -2.59 -9.33 -4.47
CA ASP A 67 -3.43 -9.91 -3.41
C ASP A 67 -2.66 -10.84 -2.47
N SER A 68 -1.51 -10.41 -1.99
CA SER A 68 -0.62 -11.19 -1.11
C SER A 68 -1.17 -11.28 0.32
N GLU A 69 -0.74 -12.28 1.09
CA GLU A 69 -1.13 -12.42 2.51
C GLU A 69 -0.43 -11.37 3.40
N LEU A 70 0.79 -10.98 3.02
CA LEU A 70 1.57 -9.94 3.68
C LEU A 70 1.97 -8.86 2.68
N ALA A 71 1.76 -7.60 3.02
CA ALA A 71 2.32 -6.45 2.33
C ALA A 71 3.22 -5.63 3.27
N ILE A 72 4.33 -5.14 2.73
CA ILE A 72 5.24 -4.24 3.42
C ILE A 72 5.27 -2.94 2.62
N LEU A 73 4.83 -1.85 3.24
CA LEU A 73 4.74 -0.52 2.64
C LEU A 73 5.73 0.40 3.34
N ASP A 74 6.76 0.80 2.60
CA ASP A 74 7.85 1.62 3.11
C ASP A 74 7.73 3.06 2.60
N GLU A 75 7.45 3.99 3.51
CA GLU A 75 7.26 5.43 3.25
C GLU A 75 6.31 5.73 2.06
N THR A 76 5.24 4.95 1.94
CA THR A 76 4.28 5.08 0.84
C THR A 76 3.51 6.40 0.87
N ASP A 77 3.47 7.07 2.02
CA ASP A 77 2.82 8.36 2.28
C ASP A 77 3.74 9.56 2.09
N SER A 78 5.03 9.35 1.85
CA SER A 78 6.00 10.44 1.70
C SER A 78 5.73 11.29 0.45
N GLY A 79 5.66 12.62 0.62
CA GLY A 79 5.50 13.59 -0.47
C GLY A 79 4.10 13.63 -1.09
N LEU A 80 3.09 13.05 -0.45
CA LEU A 80 1.70 13.08 -0.92
C LEU A 80 0.96 14.32 -0.41
N ASP A 81 0.07 14.84 -1.25
CA ASP A 81 -0.99 15.74 -0.81
C ASP A 81 -2.11 14.98 -0.08
N ILE A 82 -3.07 15.72 0.49
CA ILE A 82 -4.14 15.14 1.31
C ILE A 82 -5.04 14.20 0.48
N ASP A 83 -5.31 14.53 -0.77
CA ASP A 83 -6.22 13.74 -1.61
C ASP A 83 -5.54 12.43 -2.07
N ALA A 84 -4.27 12.51 -2.49
CA ALA A 84 -3.49 11.32 -2.79
C ALA A 84 -3.32 10.40 -1.56
N LEU A 85 -3.14 10.98 -0.37
CA LEU A 85 -3.07 10.23 0.88
C LEU A 85 -4.37 9.48 1.17
N LYS A 86 -5.54 10.12 1.00
CA LYS A 86 -6.84 9.47 1.15
C LYS A 86 -7.02 8.32 0.17
N THR A 87 -6.70 8.54 -1.10
CA THR A 87 -6.80 7.50 -2.15
C THR A 87 -5.95 6.28 -1.80
N ILE A 88 -4.70 6.48 -1.39
CA ILE A 88 -3.80 5.41 -0.95
C ILE A 88 -4.35 4.69 0.27
N SER A 89 -4.84 5.43 1.27
CA SER A 89 -5.44 4.86 2.47
C SER A 89 -6.68 4.00 2.16
N ASN A 90 -7.52 4.45 1.22
CA ASN A 90 -8.67 3.67 0.74
C ASN A 90 -8.22 2.36 0.09
N GLY A 91 -7.17 2.40 -0.74
CA GLY A 91 -6.57 1.21 -1.34
C GLY A 91 -6.02 0.23 -0.30
N ILE A 92 -5.32 0.74 0.72
CA ILE A 92 -4.81 -0.06 1.85
C ILE A 92 -5.97 -0.71 2.61
N ASN A 93 -7.00 0.05 2.96
CA ASN A 93 -8.17 -0.47 3.67
C ASN A 93 -8.95 -1.49 2.83
N ALA A 94 -9.09 -1.29 1.53
CA ALA A 94 -9.72 -2.24 0.62
C ALA A 94 -8.93 -3.55 0.47
N PHE A 95 -7.60 -3.50 0.62
CA PHE A 95 -6.76 -4.70 0.60
C PHE A 95 -6.93 -5.55 1.87
N MET A 96 -7.17 -4.92 3.03
CA MET A 96 -7.19 -5.60 4.33
C MET A 96 -8.40 -6.51 4.52
N ASN A 97 -8.16 -7.69 5.06
CA ASN A 97 -9.16 -8.60 5.60
C ASN A 97 -8.54 -9.50 6.69
N LYS A 98 -9.34 -10.41 7.27
CA LYS A 98 -8.91 -11.28 8.39
C LYS A 98 -7.73 -12.22 8.08
N ASN A 99 -7.41 -12.43 6.81
CA ASN A 99 -6.36 -13.37 6.37
C ASN A 99 -5.11 -12.61 5.88
N LYS A 100 -5.05 -11.29 6.04
CA LYS A 100 -3.96 -10.46 5.54
C LYS A 100 -3.32 -9.63 6.63
N ALA A 101 -2.05 -9.32 6.44
CA ALA A 101 -1.28 -8.43 7.29
C ALA A 101 -0.60 -7.35 6.44
N ILE A 102 -0.49 -6.14 7.01
CA ILE A 102 0.29 -5.05 6.45
C ILE A 102 1.29 -4.58 7.50
N ILE A 103 2.53 -4.38 7.07
CA ILE A 103 3.54 -3.63 7.82
C ILE A 103 3.68 -2.27 7.14
N LEU A 104 3.33 -1.21 7.86
CA LEU A 104 3.50 0.17 7.42
C LEU A 104 4.76 0.73 8.08
N ILE A 105 5.72 1.18 7.28
CA ILE A 105 6.88 1.93 7.75
C ILE A 105 6.63 3.38 7.36
N THR A 106 6.42 4.24 8.36
CA THR A 106 6.14 5.66 8.14
C THR A 106 6.67 6.49 9.30
N HIS A 107 7.00 7.72 9.02
CA HIS A 107 7.29 8.75 10.00
C HIS A 107 6.19 9.82 10.05
N TYR A 108 5.13 9.67 9.26
CA TYR A 108 3.99 10.57 9.21
C TYR A 108 2.77 9.92 9.85
N GLN A 109 2.23 10.57 10.86
CA GLN A 109 1.03 10.09 11.54
C GLN A 109 -0.23 10.21 10.69
N ARG A 110 -0.28 11.18 9.77
CA ARG A 110 -1.46 11.44 8.93
C ARG A 110 -2.01 10.20 8.23
N LEU A 111 -1.15 9.25 7.83
CA LEU A 111 -1.58 7.98 7.26
C LEU A 111 -2.38 7.16 8.29
N LEU A 112 -1.97 7.19 9.55
CA LEU A 112 -2.58 6.40 10.64
C LEU A 112 -3.96 6.94 11.05
N ASP A 113 -4.31 8.18 10.67
CA ASP A 113 -5.68 8.73 10.85
C ASP A 113 -6.68 8.05 9.90
N TYR A 114 -6.22 7.56 8.76
CA TYR A 114 -7.04 6.88 7.75
C TYR A 114 -6.89 5.35 7.79
N VAL A 115 -5.73 4.85 8.20
CA VAL A 115 -5.42 3.41 8.30
C VAL A 115 -5.07 3.09 9.74
N ARG A 116 -6.07 2.64 10.52
CA ARG A 116 -5.87 2.40 11.94
C ARG A 116 -5.03 1.14 12.18
N PRO A 117 -3.82 1.25 12.76
CA PRO A 117 -2.98 0.10 13.04
C PRO A 117 -3.49 -0.69 14.23
N THR A 118 -3.28 -2.02 14.23
CA THR A 118 -3.50 -2.88 15.40
C THR A 118 -2.38 -2.69 16.43
N PHE A 119 -1.13 -2.60 15.93
CA PHE A 119 0.06 -2.39 16.76
C PHE A 119 0.92 -1.28 16.16
N VAL A 120 1.57 -0.54 17.02
CA VAL A 120 2.57 0.49 16.68
C VAL A 120 3.87 0.14 17.38
N HIS A 121 4.94 0.02 16.62
CA HIS A 121 6.26 -0.28 17.12
C HIS A 121 7.21 0.89 16.85
N VAL A 122 7.89 1.37 17.88
CA VAL A 122 8.98 2.33 17.70
C VAL A 122 10.29 1.57 17.61
N MET A 123 11.01 1.82 16.52
CA MET A 123 12.31 1.20 16.26
C MET A 123 13.43 2.24 16.39
N GLN A 124 14.49 1.89 17.10
CA GLN A 124 15.70 2.69 17.23
C GLN A 124 16.93 1.78 17.18
N ASN A 125 17.94 2.16 16.41
CA ASN A 125 19.18 1.39 16.24
C ASN A 125 18.96 -0.11 15.94
N GLY A 126 17.97 -0.40 15.06
CA GLY A 126 17.63 -1.76 14.64
C GLY A 126 16.87 -2.59 15.69
N LYS A 127 16.40 -1.98 16.78
CA LYS A 127 15.65 -2.67 17.85
C LYS A 127 14.29 -2.02 18.08
N ILE A 128 13.28 -2.83 18.32
CA ILE A 128 11.98 -2.33 18.80
C ILE A 128 12.16 -1.95 20.28
N ILE A 129 12.02 -0.65 20.57
CA ILE A 129 12.19 -0.11 21.92
C ILE A 129 10.87 0.02 22.68
N LYS A 130 9.75 0.16 21.94
CA LYS A 130 8.40 0.22 22.53
C LYS A 130 7.37 -0.27 21.55
N THR A 131 6.32 -0.89 22.09
CA THR A 131 5.13 -1.35 21.35
C THR A 131 3.88 -0.80 22.03
N GLY A 132 2.91 -0.36 21.25
CA GLY A 132 1.60 0.12 21.71
C GLY A 132 0.51 -0.12 20.68
N THR A 133 -0.65 0.46 20.91
CA THR A 133 -1.82 0.45 20.04
C THR A 133 -1.89 1.72 19.18
N ALA A 134 -2.98 1.93 18.45
CA ALA A 134 -3.17 3.16 17.66
C ALA A 134 -3.07 4.44 18.51
N GLU A 135 -3.52 4.40 19.76
CA GLU A 135 -3.44 5.52 20.71
C GLU A 135 -1.99 5.92 21.02
N PHE A 136 -1.08 4.93 21.00
CA PHE A 136 0.34 5.19 21.18
C PHE A 136 0.94 6.03 20.05
N ALA A 137 0.44 5.88 18.81
CA ALA A 137 0.85 6.74 17.72
C ALA A 137 0.51 8.21 17.97
N GLN A 138 -0.70 8.48 18.49
CA GLN A 138 -1.11 9.85 18.85
C GLN A 138 -0.24 10.43 19.97
N GLU A 139 0.13 9.61 20.95
CA GLU A 139 1.03 10.02 22.02
C GLU A 139 2.43 10.39 21.49
N LEU A 140 2.93 9.65 20.51
CA LEU A 140 4.20 9.94 19.84
C LEU A 140 4.17 11.27 19.07
N GLU A 141 3.06 11.58 18.40
CA GLU A 141 2.92 12.88 17.71
C GLU A 141 2.95 14.05 18.70
N LEU A 142 2.24 13.92 19.80
CA LEU A 142 2.14 14.99 20.80
C LEU A 142 3.45 15.21 21.57
N LYS A 143 4.16 14.13 21.93
CA LYS A 143 5.32 14.17 22.83
C LYS A 143 6.67 14.04 22.13
N GLY A 144 6.67 13.67 20.83
CA GLY A 144 7.89 13.30 20.10
C GLY A 144 8.47 11.97 20.58
N TYR A 145 9.75 11.71 20.27
CA TYR A 145 10.43 10.44 20.59
C TYR A 145 11.38 10.56 21.81
N GLU A 146 11.66 11.77 22.30
CA GLU A 146 12.71 11.99 23.31
C GLU A 146 12.43 11.30 24.67
N TRP A 147 11.16 11.16 25.04
CA TRP A 147 10.73 10.53 26.28
C TRP A 147 10.77 8.98 26.26
N LEU A 148 11.12 8.41 25.10
CA LEU A 148 11.26 6.96 24.93
C LEU A 148 12.69 6.45 25.22
N LYS A 149 13.60 7.35 25.60
CA LYS A 149 14.99 7.04 25.93
C LYS A 149 15.11 6.40 27.30
#